data_e36cd2d4acef3ce0495dd5d21aaa7219
#
_entry.id   e36cd2d4acef3ce0495dd5d21aaa7219
#
_cell.length_a   1.000
_cell.length_b   1.000
_cell.length_c   1.000
_cell.angle_alpha   90.00
_cell.angle_beta   90.00
_cell.angle_gamma   90.00
#
_symmetry.space_group_name_H-M   'P 1'
#
loop_
_entity.id
_entity.type
_entity.pdbx_description
1 polymer ?
#
loop_
_entity_poly.entity_id
_entity_poly.type
_entity_poly.pdbx_seq_one_letter_code
_entity_poly.pdbx_strand_id
1 'polypeptide(L)'
;MGIWDETAQLEKVYLHPAQHAGYYPGSNSISLKLIFSKVDGRIISAQAVGKEGVEKRIDVISMAIQKNGTVFDLEEAELCYAPQFGSAKDPVNMAGMVAANVLRDDVQLSHWEDLGKEKIMVLDVREPSEYKKGHIDGAVNIPLNDLRKRMGEIPKDREVWAHCLEGQRSYYAARVLSQYGYEIKNLSGGYKTYTFRAATGSK
;
A
#
# COMPACT_ATOMS: atom_id res chain seq x y z
N MET A 1 -11.96 28.23 2.29
CA MET A 1 -10.59 28.32 1.74
C MET A 1 -9.66 27.94 2.88
N GLY A 2 -9.39 26.63 3.04
CA GLY A 2 -8.59 26.13 4.15
C GLY A 2 -7.12 26.45 3.93
N ILE A 3 -6.53 27.10 4.91
CA ILE A 3 -5.09 27.34 4.98
C ILE A 3 -4.44 25.96 5.10
N TRP A 4 -3.61 25.57 4.15
CA TRP A 4 -2.77 24.41 4.26
C TRP A 4 -1.79 24.67 5.40
N ASP A 5 -1.90 23.94 6.48
CA ASP A 5 -0.95 23.98 7.57
C ASP A 5 0.36 23.35 7.08
N GLU A 6 1.38 24.15 6.82
CA GLU A 6 2.71 23.71 6.37
C GLU A 6 3.40 22.79 7.39
N THR A 7 2.87 22.70 8.61
CA THR A 7 3.37 21.80 9.67
C THR A 7 2.74 20.42 9.60
N ALA A 8 1.73 20.20 8.75
CA ALA A 8 1.08 18.91 8.63
C ALA A 8 2.05 17.88 8.04
N GLN A 9 2.48 16.94 8.87
CA GLN A 9 3.23 15.78 8.40
C GLN A 9 2.30 14.91 7.54
N LEU A 10 2.41 15.04 6.23
CA LEU A 10 1.60 14.26 5.29
C LEU A 10 2.24 12.90 5.03
N GLU A 11 1.39 11.91 4.89
CA GLU A 11 1.76 10.57 4.44
C GLU A 11 0.86 10.17 3.27
N LYS A 12 1.33 9.21 2.47
CA LYS A 12 0.59 8.66 1.33
C LYS A 12 0.66 7.15 1.31
N VAL A 13 -0.42 6.53 0.88
CA VAL A 13 -0.46 5.11 0.62
C VAL A 13 -0.88 4.84 -0.82
N TYR A 14 -0.29 3.81 -1.41
CA TYR A 14 -0.68 3.27 -2.71
C TYR A 14 -1.21 1.86 -2.50
N LEU A 15 -2.32 1.54 -3.16
CA LEU A 15 -2.92 0.21 -3.10
C LEU A 15 -3.61 -0.12 -4.43
N HIS A 16 -3.82 -1.42 -4.67
CA HIS A 16 -4.39 -1.91 -5.92
C HIS A 16 -5.51 -2.93 -5.66
N PRO A 17 -6.55 -2.58 -4.91
CA PRO A 17 -7.66 -3.49 -4.60
C PRO A 17 -8.48 -3.82 -5.84
N ALA A 18 -9.17 -4.97 -5.81
CA ALA A 18 -10.18 -5.30 -6.80
C ALA A 18 -11.41 -4.39 -6.63
N GLN A 19 -12.02 -3.96 -7.76
CA GLN A 19 -13.21 -3.11 -7.74
C GLN A 19 -14.44 -3.82 -7.18
N HIS A 20 -14.52 -5.14 -7.32
CA HIS A 20 -15.56 -5.99 -6.75
C HIS A 20 -14.96 -7.35 -6.35
N ALA A 21 -15.78 -8.25 -5.82
CA ALA A 21 -15.35 -9.56 -5.36
C ALA A 21 -14.60 -10.34 -6.45
N GLY A 22 -13.35 -10.74 -6.15
CA GLY A 22 -12.45 -11.38 -7.12
C GLY A 22 -12.93 -12.73 -7.65
N TYR A 23 -13.88 -13.38 -6.96
CA TYR A 23 -14.51 -14.63 -7.42
C TYR A 23 -15.67 -14.38 -8.40
N TYR A 24 -16.15 -13.12 -8.53
CA TYR A 24 -17.17 -12.75 -9.51
C TYR A 24 -16.49 -12.39 -10.83
N PRO A 25 -17.01 -12.84 -11.99
CA PRO A 25 -16.38 -12.60 -13.28
C PRO A 25 -16.20 -11.12 -13.63
N GLY A 26 -15.10 -10.79 -14.30
CA GLY A 26 -14.84 -9.44 -14.80
C GLY A 26 -14.14 -8.52 -13.79
N SER A 27 -13.69 -9.04 -12.64
CA SER A 27 -12.98 -8.24 -11.64
C SER A 27 -11.70 -7.63 -12.19
N ASN A 28 -11.54 -6.31 -12.00
CA ASN A 28 -10.36 -5.53 -12.34
C ASN A 28 -9.84 -4.79 -11.11
N SER A 29 -8.54 -4.51 -11.06
CA SER A 29 -7.99 -3.71 -9.96
C SER A 29 -8.16 -2.21 -10.20
N ILE A 30 -8.37 -1.48 -9.10
CA ILE A 30 -8.27 -0.02 -9.04
C ILE A 30 -6.92 0.33 -8.43
N SER A 31 -6.14 1.18 -9.08
CA SER A 31 -4.94 1.78 -8.49
C SER A 31 -5.37 3.05 -7.77
N LEU A 32 -5.20 3.07 -6.45
CA LEU A 32 -5.63 4.16 -5.58
C LEU A 32 -4.44 4.71 -4.80
N LYS A 33 -4.36 6.03 -4.73
CA LYS A 33 -3.46 6.78 -3.85
C LYS A 33 -4.30 7.59 -2.88
N LEU A 34 -4.01 7.48 -1.59
CA LEU A 34 -4.61 8.30 -0.54
C LEU A 34 -3.51 9.12 0.13
N ILE A 35 -3.77 10.40 0.37
CA ILE A 35 -2.90 11.30 1.14
C ILE A 35 -3.65 11.73 2.39
N PHE A 36 -2.99 11.64 3.54
CA PHE A 36 -3.57 11.94 4.84
C PHE A 36 -2.54 12.61 5.78
N SER A 37 -3.04 13.25 6.82
CA SER A 37 -2.25 13.83 7.89
C SER A 37 -1.81 12.75 8.88
N LYS A 38 -0.52 12.69 9.22
CA LYS A 38 0.01 11.80 10.26
C LYS A 38 -0.36 12.25 11.67
N VAL A 39 -0.80 13.50 11.84
CA VAL A 39 -1.10 14.07 13.16
C VAL A 39 -2.46 13.60 13.67
N ASP A 40 -3.47 13.64 12.80
CA ASP A 40 -4.87 13.40 13.16
C ASP A 40 -5.60 12.39 12.24
N GLY A 41 -4.92 11.89 11.22
CA GLY A 41 -5.49 10.95 10.26
C GLY A 41 -6.44 11.58 9.25
N ARG A 42 -6.60 12.90 9.23
CA ARG A 42 -7.51 13.59 8.30
C ARG A 42 -7.12 13.34 6.85
N ILE A 43 -8.10 13.01 6.02
CA ILE A 43 -7.92 12.75 4.60
C ILE A 43 -7.72 14.09 3.89
N ILE A 44 -6.64 14.19 3.11
CA ILE A 44 -6.28 15.40 2.39
C ILE A 44 -6.63 15.30 0.91
N SER A 45 -6.34 14.14 0.29
CA SER A 45 -6.55 13.95 -1.14
C SER A 45 -6.60 12.47 -1.50
N ALA A 46 -7.25 12.16 -2.61
CA ALA A 46 -7.23 10.83 -3.21
C ALA A 46 -7.14 10.93 -4.72
N GLN A 47 -6.51 9.93 -5.33
CA GLN A 47 -6.47 9.72 -6.78
C GLN A 47 -6.73 8.24 -7.05
N ALA A 48 -7.51 7.94 -8.07
CA ALA A 48 -7.73 6.56 -8.47
C ALA A 48 -7.75 6.42 -10.00
N VAL A 49 -7.24 5.27 -10.47
CA VAL A 49 -7.25 4.89 -11.88
C VAL A 49 -7.69 3.43 -11.98
N GLY A 50 -8.58 3.13 -12.90
CA GLY A 50 -9.08 1.78 -13.15
C GLY A 50 -10.02 1.76 -14.34
N LYS A 51 -10.55 0.58 -14.65
CA LYS A 51 -11.48 0.41 -15.78
C LYS A 51 -12.93 0.73 -15.39
N GLU A 52 -13.33 0.34 -14.19
CA GLU A 52 -14.72 0.44 -13.72
C GLU A 52 -14.77 0.74 -12.23
N GLY A 53 -15.81 1.44 -11.77
CA GLY A 53 -16.13 1.71 -10.38
C GLY A 53 -15.13 2.62 -9.66
N VAL A 54 -14.32 3.37 -10.40
CA VAL A 54 -13.38 4.37 -9.86
C VAL A 54 -14.16 5.56 -9.31
N GLU A 55 -15.11 6.06 -10.08
CA GLU A 55 -15.94 7.23 -9.76
C GLU A 55 -16.64 7.07 -8.42
N LYS A 56 -17.29 5.91 -8.21
CA LYS A 56 -17.98 5.59 -6.95
C LYS A 56 -17.05 5.72 -5.74
N ARG A 57 -15.81 5.26 -5.83
CA ARG A 57 -14.86 5.30 -4.72
C ARG A 57 -14.34 6.70 -4.46
N ILE A 58 -14.08 7.43 -5.52
CA ILE A 58 -13.66 8.83 -5.40
C ILE A 58 -14.79 9.70 -4.85
N ASP A 59 -16.04 9.47 -5.23
CA ASP A 59 -17.18 10.20 -4.67
C ASP A 59 -17.32 9.97 -3.16
N VAL A 60 -17.20 8.73 -2.70
CA VAL A 60 -17.23 8.41 -1.26
C VAL A 60 -16.08 9.10 -0.51
N ILE A 61 -14.85 9.00 -1.03
CA ILE A 61 -13.68 9.64 -0.40
C ILE A 61 -13.82 11.17 -0.43
N SER A 62 -14.33 11.75 -1.52
CA SER A 62 -14.58 13.20 -1.64
C SER A 62 -15.58 13.69 -0.60
N MET A 63 -16.64 12.92 -0.37
CA MET A 63 -17.60 13.23 0.69
C MET A 63 -16.97 13.19 2.07
N ALA A 64 -16.11 12.18 2.33
CA ALA A 64 -15.37 12.09 3.60
C ALA A 64 -14.45 13.32 3.77
N ILE A 65 -13.71 13.73 2.74
CA ILE A 65 -12.87 14.94 2.77
C ILE A 65 -13.69 16.19 3.09
N GLN A 66 -14.83 16.38 2.43
CA GLN A 66 -15.71 17.53 2.65
C GLN A 66 -16.25 17.59 4.09
N LYS A 67 -16.38 16.45 4.76
CA LYS A 67 -16.81 16.32 6.15
C LYS A 67 -15.67 16.33 7.15
N ASN A 68 -14.43 16.64 6.73
CA ASN A 68 -13.21 16.55 7.53
C ASN A 68 -12.98 15.12 8.09
N GLY A 69 -13.39 14.11 7.34
CA GLY A 69 -13.24 12.71 7.72
C GLY A 69 -11.78 12.27 7.76
N THR A 70 -11.55 11.23 8.53
CA THR A 70 -10.25 10.61 8.78
C THR A 70 -10.13 9.28 8.06
N VAL A 71 -8.91 8.72 8.06
CA VAL A 71 -8.67 7.37 7.54
C VAL A 71 -9.43 6.30 8.32
N PHE A 72 -9.76 6.55 9.59
CA PHE A 72 -10.56 5.65 10.42
C PHE A 72 -12.03 5.64 9.97
N ASP A 73 -12.57 6.79 9.56
CA ASP A 73 -13.92 6.86 8.98
C ASP A 73 -14.01 6.06 7.67
N LEU A 74 -12.94 6.02 6.86
CA LEU A 74 -12.91 5.15 5.67
C LEU A 74 -12.78 3.68 6.05
N GLU A 75 -11.96 3.35 7.05
CA GLU A 75 -11.77 1.98 7.53
C GLU A 75 -13.10 1.36 8.00
N GLU A 76 -13.89 2.14 8.73
CA GLU A 76 -15.14 1.72 9.37
C GLU A 76 -16.40 1.95 8.52
N ALA A 77 -16.25 2.54 7.31
CA ALA A 77 -17.40 2.88 6.48
C ALA A 77 -18.25 1.65 6.12
N GLU A 78 -19.54 1.71 6.41
CA GLU A 78 -20.53 0.71 6.05
C GLU A 78 -21.03 0.97 4.62
N LEU A 79 -20.39 0.31 3.64
CA LEU A 79 -20.70 0.49 2.22
C LEU A 79 -21.54 -0.66 1.68
N CYS A 80 -22.40 -0.34 0.69
CA CYS A 80 -23.21 -1.35 0.02
C CYS A 80 -22.34 -2.45 -0.61
N TYR A 81 -22.70 -3.71 -0.35
CA TYR A 81 -22.01 -4.87 -0.87
C TYR A 81 -22.96 -5.80 -1.64
N ALA A 82 -22.57 -6.06 -2.88
CA ALA A 82 -23.00 -7.22 -3.65
C ALA A 82 -21.83 -7.64 -4.55
N PRO A 83 -21.59 -8.95 -4.77
CA PRO A 83 -20.37 -9.45 -5.41
C PRO A 83 -20.02 -8.80 -6.76
N GLN A 84 -21.03 -8.47 -7.57
CA GLN A 84 -20.87 -7.84 -8.87
C GLN A 84 -20.53 -6.34 -8.82
N PHE A 85 -20.73 -5.67 -7.67
CA PHE A 85 -20.57 -4.21 -7.55
C PHE A 85 -19.52 -3.79 -6.52
N GLY A 86 -19.12 -4.69 -5.63
CA GLY A 86 -18.17 -4.38 -4.56
C GLY A 86 -17.57 -5.60 -3.93
N SER A 87 -16.81 -5.39 -2.89
CA SER A 87 -16.21 -6.42 -2.03
C SER A 87 -16.61 -6.15 -0.59
N ALA A 88 -16.59 -7.17 0.27
CA ALA A 88 -16.80 -7.01 1.70
C ALA A 88 -15.81 -6.02 2.33
N LYS A 89 -14.59 -5.94 1.76
CA LYS A 89 -13.63 -4.85 1.98
C LYS A 89 -13.55 -4.05 0.69
N ASP A 90 -14.37 -2.99 0.59
CA ASP A 90 -14.34 -2.10 -0.58
C ASP A 90 -12.97 -1.41 -0.69
N PRO A 91 -12.53 -0.99 -1.89
CA PRO A 91 -11.34 -0.16 -2.06
C PRO A 91 -11.25 1.04 -1.12
N VAL A 92 -12.38 1.64 -0.75
CA VAL A 92 -12.45 2.73 0.25
C VAL A 92 -12.02 2.23 1.63
N ASN A 93 -12.61 1.12 2.11
CA ASN A 93 -12.21 0.53 3.40
C ASN A 93 -10.75 0.09 3.38
N MET A 94 -10.29 -0.52 2.29
CA MET A 94 -8.90 -0.92 2.13
C MET A 94 -7.93 0.27 2.22
N ALA A 95 -8.29 1.41 1.65
CA ALA A 95 -7.48 2.63 1.75
C ALA A 95 -7.42 3.14 3.20
N GLY A 96 -8.55 3.15 3.90
CA GLY A 96 -8.63 3.46 5.33
C GLY A 96 -7.78 2.53 6.17
N MET A 97 -7.94 1.20 6.01
CA MET A 97 -7.18 0.18 6.75
C MET A 97 -5.67 0.30 6.55
N VAL A 98 -5.21 0.49 5.31
CA VAL A 98 -3.76 0.63 5.03
C VAL A 98 -3.20 1.88 5.67
N ALA A 99 -3.91 3.01 5.61
CA ALA A 99 -3.50 4.26 6.22
C ALA A 99 -3.57 4.21 7.77
N ALA A 100 -4.62 3.62 8.32
CA ALA A 100 -4.79 3.43 9.76
C ALA A 100 -3.69 2.55 10.36
N ASN A 101 -3.25 1.49 9.66
CA ASN A 101 -2.12 0.67 10.10
C ASN A 101 -0.81 1.48 10.22
N VAL A 102 -0.61 2.49 9.36
CA VAL A 102 0.54 3.41 9.48
C VAL A 102 0.42 4.28 10.72
N LEU A 103 -0.77 4.84 10.99
CA LEU A 103 -0.99 5.70 12.15
C LEU A 103 -0.92 4.94 13.49
N ARG A 104 -1.26 3.64 13.49
CA ARG A 104 -1.12 2.76 14.66
C ARG A 104 0.30 2.23 14.86
N ASP A 105 1.23 2.63 14.00
CA ASP A 105 2.60 2.10 13.94
C ASP A 105 2.68 0.57 13.74
N ASP A 106 1.65 0.01 13.13
CA ASP A 106 1.60 -1.40 12.77
C ASP A 106 2.53 -1.74 11.61
N VAL A 107 2.83 -0.75 10.77
CA VAL A 107 3.76 -0.85 9.64
C VAL A 107 4.38 0.50 9.34
N GLN A 108 5.67 0.52 9.09
CA GLN A 108 6.35 1.67 8.51
C GLN A 108 6.39 1.54 6.99
N LEU A 109 6.23 2.66 6.30
CA LEU A 109 6.27 2.70 4.84
C LEU A 109 7.59 3.28 4.34
N SER A 110 7.95 2.83 3.15
CA SER A 110 8.92 3.48 2.27
C SER A 110 8.28 3.73 0.91
N HIS A 111 8.84 4.65 0.17
CA HIS A 111 8.34 5.05 -1.13
C HIS A 111 9.36 4.82 -2.24
N TRP A 112 8.89 4.53 -3.43
CA TRP A 112 9.73 4.21 -4.59
C TRP A 112 10.66 5.36 -5.00
N GLU A 113 10.28 6.61 -4.74
CA GLU A 113 11.10 7.80 -4.98
C GLU A 113 12.35 7.88 -4.09
N ASP A 114 12.36 7.14 -3.00
CA ASP A 114 13.48 7.12 -2.04
C ASP A 114 14.42 5.94 -2.29
N LEU A 115 14.06 5.04 -3.21
CA LEU A 115 14.89 3.89 -3.55
C LEU A 115 16.25 4.35 -4.11
N GLY A 116 17.33 3.82 -3.54
CA GLY A 116 18.71 4.14 -3.94
C GLY A 116 19.34 5.32 -3.19
N LYS A 117 18.61 6.01 -2.30
CA LYS A 117 19.16 7.10 -1.48
C LYS A 117 20.00 6.60 -0.29
N GLU A 118 19.77 5.37 0.19
CA GLU A 118 20.37 4.81 1.39
C GLU A 118 20.89 3.40 1.15
N LYS A 119 21.76 2.93 2.05
CA LYS A 119 22.22 1.53 2.09
C LYS A 119 21.11 0.66 2.68
N ILE A 120 20.21 0.22 1.85
CA ILE A 120 19.09 -0.65 2.20
C ILE A 120 19.23 -2.02 1.55
N MET A 121 18.52 -3.01 2.10
CA MET A 121 18.26 -4.28 1.42
C MET A 121 16.85 -4.26 0.86
N VAL A 122 16.69 -4.46 -0.43
CA VAL A 122 15.37 -4.65 -1.05
C VAL A 122 15.00 -6.14 -0.98
N LEU A 123 13.88 -6.45 -0.33
CA LEU A 123 13.36 -7.80 -0.14
C LEU A 123 12.11 -8.02 -0.97
N ASP A 124 12.21 -8.90 -1.98
CA ASP A 124 11.06 -9.32 -2.78
C ASP A 124 10.44 -10.59 -2.19
N VAL A 125 9.22 -10.48 -1.63
CA VAL A 125 8.53 -11.61 -1.01
C VAL A 125 7.52 -12.31 -1.96
N ARG A 126 7.64 -12.06 -3.27
CA ARG A 126 6.85 -12.73 -4.29
C ARG A 126 7.37 -14.16 -4.54
N GLU A 127 6.54 -14.94 -5.22
CA GLU A 127 6.95 -16.27 -5.65
C GLU A 127 8.12 -16.19 -6.66
N PRO A 128 9.01 -17.22 -6.71
CA PRO A 128 10.14 -17.23 -7.63
C PRO A 128 9.76 -17.08 -9.09
N SER A 129 8.57 -17.56 -9.47
CA SER A 129 8.02 -17.41 -10.83
C SER A 129 7.65 -15.97 -11.17
N GLU A 130 7.21 -15.17 -10.19
CA GLU A 130 6.94 -13.74 -10.35
C GLU A 130 8.26 -12.96 -10.45
N TYR A 131 9.22 -13.29 -9.59
CA TYR A 131 10.55 -12.68 -9.58
C TYR A 131 11.28 -12.86 -10.92
N LYS A 132 11.26 -14.08 -11.49
CA LYS A 132 11.88 -14.39 -12.78
C LYS A 132 11.28 -13.62 -13.96
N LYS A 133 10.01 -13.23 -13.90
CA LYS A 133 9.33 -12.44 -14.95
C LYS A 133 9.74 -10.96 -14.95
N GLY A 134 10.33 -10.49 -13.85
CA GLY A 134 10.81 -9.14 -13.68
C GLY A 134 10.92 -8.81 -12.19
N HIS A 135 11.99 -8.14 -11.81
CA HIS A 135 12.28 -7.77 -10.43
C HIS A 135 13.07 -6.45 -10.39
N ILE A 136 13.31 -5.94 -9.21
CA ILE A 136 14.14 -4.76 -8.98
C ILE A 136 15.60 -5.21 -8.91
N ASP A 137 16.46 -4.52 -9.63
CA ASP A 137 17.89 -4.83 -9.63
C ASP A 137 18.47 -4.84 -8.21
N GLY A 138 19.18 -5.91 -7.85
CA GLY A 138 19.75 -6.11 -6.53
C GLY A 138 18.76 -6.56 -5.44
N ALA A 139 17.47 -6.75 -5.75
CA ALA A 139 16.52 -7.29 -4.79
C ALA A 139 16.81 -8.78 -4.49
N VAL A 140 16.70 -9.14 -3.21
CA VAL A 140 16.80 -10.52 -2.74
C VAL A 140 15.41 -11.13 -2.69
N ASN A 141 15.23 -12.30 -3.30
CA ASN A 141 13.95 -12.99 -3.31
C ASN A 141 13.85 -14.04 -2.21
N ILE A 142 12.99 -13.79 -1.24
CA ILE A 142 12.58 -14.74 -0.20
C ILE A 142 11.07 -14.77 -0.17
N PRO A 143 10.42 -15.78 -0.77
CA PRO A 143 8.95 -15.89 -0.77
C PRO A 143 8.38 -15.81 0.64
N LEU A 144 7.20 -15.18 0.78
CA LEU A 144 6.56 -14.99 2.09
C LEU A 144 6.41 -16.32 2.85
N ASN A 145 6.09 -17.41 2.15
CA ASN A 145 5.92 -18.73 2.75
C ASN A 145 7.23 -19.32 3.31
N ASP A 146 8.37 -18.93 2.76
CA ASP A 146 9.70 -19.38 3.20
C ASP A 146 10.36 -18.42 4.19
N LEU A 147 9.77 -17.24 4.41
CA LEU A 147 10.37 -16.13 5.15
C LEU A 147 10.85 -16.56 6.54
N ARG A 148 10.01 -17.25 7.32
CA ARG A 148 10.37 -17.69 8.67
C ARG A 148 11.55 -18.67 8.71
N LYS A 149 11.70 -19.50 7.67
CA LYS A 149 12.81 -20.47 7.57
C LYS A 149 14.10 -19.81 7.13
N ARG A 150 14.00 -18.71 6.36
CA ARG A 150 15.11 -18.04 5.71
C ARG A 150 15.44 -16.67 6.30
N MET A 151 14.83 -16.30 7.45
CA MET A 151 15.11 -15.01 8.11
C MET A 151 16.60 -14.78 8.40
N GLY A 152 17.39 -15.83 8.63
CA GLY A 152 18.82 -15.71 8.83
C GLY A 152 19.64 -15.18 7.64
N GLU A 153 19.04 -15.13 6.45
CA GLU A 153 19.64 -14.54 5.25
C GLU A 153 19.45 -13.01 5.20
N ILE A 154 18.57 -12.46 6.05
CA ILE A 154 18.25 -11.04 6.10
C ILE A 154 19.18 -10.36 7.12
N PRO A 155 19.91 -9.31 6.73
CA PRO A 155 20.81 -8.60 7.64
C PRO A 155 20.02 -7.82 8.69
N LYS A 156 20.56 -7.75 9.93
CA LYS A 156 20.00 -6.92 11.01
C LYS A 156 20.77 -5.61 11.22
N ASP A 157 21.82 -5.40 10.46
CA ASP A 157 22.72 -4.24 10.54
C ASP A 157 22.32 -3.10 9.59
N ARG A 158 21.19 -3.27 8.89
CA ARG A 158 20.68 -2.28 7.93
C ARG A 158 19.18 -2.40 7.77
N GLU A 159 18.56 -1.32 7.29
CA GLU A 159 17.14 -1.25 6.98
C GLU A 159 16.77 -2.16 5.81
N VAL A 160 15.63 -2.83 5.91
CA VAL A 160 15.07 -3.72 4.89
C VAL A 160 13.80 -3.11 4.32
N TRP A 161 13.69 -3.01 2.99
CA TRP A 161 12.47 -2.57 2.33
C TRP A 161 11.82 -3.74 1.61
N ALA A 162 10.72 -4.23 2.16
CA ALA A 162 10.00 -5.35 1.59
C ALA A 162 8.96 -4.90 0.57
N HIS A 163 8.87 -5.63 -0.52
CA HIS A 163 7.77 -5.48 -1.46
C HIS A 163 7.22 -6.83 -1.92
N CYS A 164 5.97 -6.81 -2.37
CA CYS A 164 5.37 -7.88 -3.16
C CYS A 164 4.78 -7.27 -4.44
N LEU A 165 3.75 -7.88 -5.03
CA LEU A 165 3.13 -7.31 -6.23
C LEU A 165 2.36 -6.00 -5.91
N GLU A 166 1.52 -5.99 -4.85
CA GLU A 166 0.56 -4.91 -4.56
C GLU A 166 0.64 -4.37 -3.12
N GLY A 167 1.60 -4.86 -2.29
CA GLY A 167 1.84 -4.37 -0.94
C GLY A 167 1.31 -5.25 0.19
N GLN A 168 0.38 -6.18 -0.04
CA GLN A 168 -0.24 -6.97 1.02
C GLN A 168 0.67 -8.07 1.59
N ARG A 169 1.30 -8.89 0.75
CA ARG A 169 2.24 -9.94 1.20
C ARG A 169 3.44 -9.34 1.93
N SER A 170 3.93 -8.21 1.44
CA SER A 170 5.04 -7.48 2.08
C SER A 170 4.63 -6.80 3.39
N TYR A 171 3.37 -6.40 3.56
CA TYR A 171 2.84 -6.01 4.85
C TYR A 171 2.94 -7.17 5.86
N TYR A 172 2.53 -8.39 5.50
CA TYR A 172 2.67 -9.54 6.39
C TYR A 172 4.13 -9.87 6.68
N ALA A 173 5.02 -9.74 5.69
CA ALA A 173 6.46 -9.90 5.91
C ALA A 173 7.01 -8.86 6.89
N ALA A 174 6.62 -7.60 6.74
CA ALA A 174 7.01 -6.52 7.64
C ALA A 174 6.53 -6.79 9.08
N ARG A 175 5.27 -7.20 9.25
CA ARG A 175 4.73 -7.58 10.57
C ARG A 175 5.48 -8.73 11.23
N VAL A 176 5.88 -9.73 10.45
CA VAL A 176 6.69 -10.85 10.96
C VAL A 176 8.07 -10.36 11.34
N LEU A 177 8.80 -9.70 10.43
CA LEU A 177 10.19 -9.32 10.65
C LEU A 177 10.36 -8.30 11.77
N SER A 178 9.44 -7.34 11.92
CA SER A 178 9.47 -6.37 13.02
C SER A 178 9.42 -7.04 14.40
N GLN A 179 8.61 -8.10 14.54
CA GLN A 179 8.55 -8.90 15.78
C GLN A 179 9.85 -9.62 16.13
N TYR A 180 10.72 -9.86 15.14
CA TYR A 180 12.05 -10.47 15.31
C TYR A 180 13.16 -9.41 15.37
N GLY A 181 12.80 -8.13 15.52
CA GLY A 181 13.76 -7.03 15.71
C GLY A 181 14.49 -6.59 14.45
N TYR A 182 13.93 -6.81 13.27
CA TYR A 182 14.42 -6.23 12.03
C TYR A 182 13.89 -4.80 11.84
N GLU A 183 14.75 -3.90 11.38
CA GLU A 183 14.35 -2.59 10.89
C GLU A 183 13.78 -2.74 9.48
N ILE A 184 12.45 -2.68 9.37
CA ILE A 184 11.76 -3.03 8.12
C ILE A 184 10.68 -2.03 7.76
N LYS A 185 10.62 -1.69 6.46
CA LYS A 185 9.53 -0.89 5.86
C LYS A 185 8.85 -1.66 4.74
N ASN A 186 7.57 -1.38 4.53
CA ASN A 186 6.80 -1.88 3.39
C ASN A 186 6.83 -0.86 2.25
N LEU A 187 7.33 -1.24 1.08
CA LEU A 187 7.28 -0.40 -0.12
C LEU A 187 5.83 -0.25 -0.60
N SER A 188 5.31 0.97 -0.43
CA SER A 188 3.91 1.29 -0.66
C SER A 188 3.47 0.98 -2.10
N GLY A 189 2.39 0.20 -2.23
CA GLY A 189 1.82 -0.23 -3.51
C GLY A 189 2.59 -1.31 -4.27
N GLY A 190 3.72 -1.79 -3.71
CA GLY A 190 4.47 -2.91 -4.23
C GLY A 190 5.04 -2.74 -5.65
N TYR A 191 5.44 -3.83 -6.27
CA TYR A 191 6.09 -3.87 -7.59
C TYR A 191 5.21 -3.28 -8.71
N LYS A 192 3.89 -3.36 -8.58
CA LYS A 192 2.96 -2.77 -9.55
C LYS A 192 3.08 -1.25 -9.62
N THR A 193 3.20 -0.58 -8.47
CA THR A 193 3.48 0.87 -8.43
C THR A 193 4.85 1.20 -9.04
N TYR A 194 5.87 0.40 -8.74
CA TYR A 194 7.20 0.55 -9.34
C TYR A 194 7.15 0.49 -10.88
N THR A 195 6.48 -0.50 -11.46
CA THR A 195 6.39 -0.65 -12.92
C THR A 195 5.65 0.51 -13.59
N PHE A 196 4.61 1.07 -12.95
CA PHE A 196 3.93 2.25 -13.49
C PHE A 196 4.87 3.47 -13.52
N ARG A 197 5.65 3.69 -12.47
CA ARG A 197 6.62 4.80 -12.44
C ARG A 197 7.72 4.63 -13.48
N ALA A 198 8.28 3.43 -13.60
CA ALA A 198 9.29 3.13 -14.60
C ALA A 198 8.79 3.39 -16.03
N ALA A 199 7.54 3.04 -16.33
CA ALA A 199 6.92 3.26 -17.63
C ALA A 199 6.67 4.76 -17.95
N THR A 200 6.49 5.61 -16.93
CA THR A 200 6.24 7.05 -17.11
C THR A 200 7.51 7.89 -17.11
N GLY A 201 8.69 7.29 -16.93
CA GLY A 201 9.96 8.02 -16.89
C GLY A 201 10.09 8.97 -15.69
N SER A 202 9.20 8.86 -14.70
CA SER A 202 9.27 9.65 -13.46
C SER A 202 10.43 9.13 -12.61
N LYS A 203 11.54 9.86 -12.63
CA LYS A 203 12.65 9.69 -11.70
C LYS A 203 12.29 10.21 -10.32
#